data_f850be8a0dc5233e5cc1ba8352c61899
#
_entry.id   f850be8a0dc5233e5cc1ba8352c61899
#
_cell.length_a   1.000
_cell.length_b   1.000
_cell.length_c   1.000
_cell.angle_alpha   90.00
_cell.angle_beta   90.00
_cell.angle_gamma   90.00
#
_symmetry.space_group_name_H-M   'P 1'
#
loop_
_entity.id
_entity.type
_entity.pdbx_description
1 polymer ?
#
loop_
_entity_poly.entity_id
_entity_poly.type
_entity_poly.pdbx_seq_one_letter_code
_entity_poly.pdbx_strand_id
1 'polypeptide(L)'
;MSEKLYEVQNWASLFLEKHNREPRVAEILIQHHLNISRSQYFMMMQDEIPEEKVKKIKKDIQRHAETGIPVQHIIGYEWFYGRKFAVNEHVLIPRPETEELVEHVINKVGKEPVTIADIGTGSGIIATTLKLELPHTTVFASDISEKALEVAKGNAETLHADVNFIKGNFLQPFVEGDVPIDVLVSNPPYIAKSEEKLLSDTVKNFDPSLALFAEEEGLAAYRMIMEQARKIPNLKGIVFEIGHSQSKAVHQLIQSNFPESTIETIQDINGKDRIVSAQL
;
A
#
# COMPACT_ATOMS: atom_id res chain seq x y z
N MET A 1 -0.56 38.17 13.02
CA MET A 1 -1.17 38.71 11.78
C MET A 1 -1.72 37.54 11.00
N SER A 2 -2.95 37.66 10.52
CA SER A 2 -3.52 36.66 9.61
C SER A 2 -2.73 36.68 8.30
N GLU A 3 -2.46 35.50 7.75
CA GLU A 3 -1.79 35.34 6.45
C GLU A 3 -2.84 34.79 5.47
N LYS A 4 -2.79 35.18 4.21
CA LYS A 4 -3.63 34.60 3.17
C LYS A 4 -3.13 33.21 2.79
N LEU A 5 -4.03 32.34 2.32
CA LEU A 5 -3.68 30.97 1.96
C LEU A 5 -2.55 30.93 0.93
N TYR A 6 -2.60 31.77 -0.11
CA TYR A 6 -1.53 31.81 -1.12
C TYR A 6 -0.16 32.21 -0.55
N GLU A 7 -0.12 33.05 0.50
CA GLU A 7 1.13 33.47 1.14
C GLU A 7 1.73 32.29 1.91
N VAL A 8 0.89 31.55 2.66
CA VAL A 8 1.30 30.33 3.37
C VAL A 8 1.79 29.28 2.37
N GLN A 9 1.05 29.07 1.26
CA GLN A 9 1.42 28.15 0.21
C GLN A 9 2.78 28.50 -0.42
N ASN A 10 2.97 29.76 -0.81
CA ASN A 10 4.24 30.20 -1.41
C ASN A 10 5.42 30.00 -0.47
N TRP A 11 5.26 30.41 0.80
CA TRP A 11 6.28 30.17 1.82
C TRP A 11 6.61 28.68 1.96
N ALA A 12 5.58 27.83 2.06
CA ALA A 12 5.74 26.41 2.26
C ALA A 12 6.43 25.74 1.07
N SER A 13 6.02 26.05 -0.16
CA SER A 13 6.63 25.50 -1.37
C SER A 13 8.12 25.88 -1.48
N LEU A 14 8.44 27.16 -1.30
CA LEU A 14 9.84 27.63 -1.34
C LEU A 14 10.69 27.02 -0.22
N PHE A 15 10.10 26.84 0.97
CA PHE A 15 10.80 26.21 2.08
C PHE A 15 11.11 24.73 1.80
N LEU A 16 10.15 23.99 1.22
CA LEU A 16 10.32 22.59 0.82
C LEU A 16 11.38 22.44 -0.28
N GLU A 17 11.32 23.26 -1.32
CA GLU A 17 12.30 23.26 -2.42
C GLU A 17 13.73 23.51 -1.91
N LYS A 18 13.89 24.46 -0.99
CA LYS A 18 15.20 24.73 -0.36
C LYS A 18 15.77 23.51 0.37
N HIS A 19 14.92 22.61 0.85
CA HIS A 19 15.31 21.37 1.54
C HIS A 19 15.28 20.14 0.61
N ASN A 20 15.18 20.33 -0.71
CA ASN A 20 15.07 19.25 -1.70
C ASN A 20 13.88 18.32 -1.43
N ARG A 21 12.72 18.89 -1.04
CA ARG A 21 11.44 18.18 -0.82
C ARG A 21 10.43 18.61 -1.86
N GLU A 22 9.44 17.73 -2.10
CA GLU A 22 8.38 18.00 -3.06
C GLU A 22 7.47 19.15 -2.62
N PRO A 23 7.30 20.22 -3.42
CA PRO A 23 6.43 21.35 -3.09
C PRO A 23 4.96 20.97 -2.87
N ARG A 24 4.51 19.86 -3.49
CA ARG A 24 3.14 19.36 -3.36
C ARG A 24 2.76 19.00 -1.91
N VAL A 25 3.72 18.67 -1.07
CA VAL A 25 3.50 18.42 0.36
C VAL A 25 2.83 19.60 1.05
N ALA A 26 3.13 20.86 0.62
CA ALA A 26 2.48 22.05 1.13
C ALA A 26 0.95 22.00 0.92
N GLU A 27 0.50 21.65 -0.29
CA GLU A 27 -0.92 21.52 -0.59
C GLU A 27 -1.61 20.49 0.31
N ILE A 28 -0.98 19.32 0.51
CA ILE A 28 -1.52 18.23 1.34
C ILE A 28 -1.67 18.68 2.80
N LEU A 29 -0.64 19.27 3.39
CA LEU A 29 -0.67 19.72 4.79
C LEU A 29 -1.65 20.88 5.01
N ILE A 30 -1.76 21.82 4.07
CA ILE A 30 -2.75 22.90 4.13
C ILE A 30 -4.16 22.34 4.08
N GLN A 31 -4.47 21.48 3.11
CA GLN A 31 -5.79 20.84 3.02
C GLN A 31 -6.13 20.06 4.28
N HIS A 32 -5.18 19.31 4.83
CA HIS A 32 -5.37 18.56 6.08
C HIS A 32 -5.71 19.48 7.26
N HIS A 33 -4.90 20.51 7.52
CA HIS A 33 -5.11 21.37 8.66
C HIS A 33 -6.36 22.25 8.56
N LEU A 34 -6.74 22.64 7.35
CA LEU A 34 -7.96 23.41 7.11
C LEU A 34 -9.20 22.52 6.98
N ASN A 35 -9.02 21.21 6.82
CA ASN A 35 -10.08 20.24 6.55
C ASN A 35 -10.90 20.63 5.31
N ILE A 36 -10.21 20.95 4.21
CA ILE A 36 -10.82 21.39 2.94
C ILE A 36 -10.47 20.44 1.80
N SER A 37 -11.36 20.34 0.84
CA SER A 37 -11.11 19.62 -0.41
C SER A 37 -10.11 20.39 -1.30
N ARG A 38 -9.55 19.71 -2.31
CA ARG A 38 -8.69 20.33 -3.30
C ARG A 38 -9.38 21.49 -4.05
N SER A 39 -10.65 21.34 -4.37
CA SER A 39 -11.42 22.41 -5.01
C SER A 39 -11.57 23.64 -4.10
N GLN A 40 -11.90 23.43 -2.85
CA GLN A 40 -11.97 24.51 -1.85
C GLN A 40 -10.63 25.20 -1.63
N TYR A 41 -9.53 24.43 -1.60
CA TYR A 41 -8.19 24.96 -1.51
C TYR A 41 -7.90 26.00 -2.61
N PHE A 42 -8.22 25.72 -3.87
CA PHE A 42 -8.03 26.67 -4.97
C PHE A 42 -8.97 27.90 -4.87
N MET A 43 -10.19 27.69 -4.42
CA MET A 43 -11.16 28.79 -4.26
C MET A 43 -10.75 29.77 -3.12
N MET A 44 -10.11 29.26 -2.06
CA MET A 44 -9.77 29.99 -0.85
C MET A 44 -8.38 30.68 -0.91
N MET A 45 -7.71 30.71 -2.05
CA MET A 45 -6.35 31.25 -2.16
C MET A 45 -6.19 32.68 -1.62
N GLN A 46 -7.24 33.51 -1.71
CA GLN A 46 -7.24 34.88 -1.24
C GLN A 46 -7.80 35.04 0.19
N ASP A 47 -8.28 33.96 0.79
CA ASP A 47 -8.88 33.99 2.11
C ASP A 47 -7.78 34.04 3.20
N GLU A 48 -8.12 34.71 4.29
CA GLU A 48 -7.27 34.75 5.48
C GLU A 48 -7.36 33.43 6.27
N ILE A 49 -6.19 32.92 6.65
CA ILE A 49 -6.08 31.69 7.45
C ILE A 49 -5.91 32.06 8.93
N PRO A 50 -6.64 31.40 9.85
CA PRO A 50 -6.45 31.60 11.28
C PRO A 50 -5.00 31.37 11.70
N GLU A 51 -4.45 32.29 12.49
CA GLU A 51 -3.04 32.26 12.92
C GLU A 51 -2.64 30.91 13.55
N GLU A 52 -3.53 30.31 14.33
CA GLU A 52 -3.29 28.98 14.92
C GLU A 52 -3.08 27.89 13.86
N LYS A 53 -3.86 27.94 12.78
CA LYS A 53 -3.74 26.99 11.67
C LYS A 53 -2.42 27.21 10.90
N VAL A 54 -2.07 28.46 10.64
CA VAL A 54 -0.79 28.84 10.00
C VAL A 54 0.38 28.29 10.81
N LYS A 55 0.36 28.44 12.14
CA LYS A 55 1.42 27.91 13.01
C LYS A 55 1.56 26.39 12.91
N LYS A 56 0.42 25.65 12.90
CA LYS A 56 0.44 24.19 12.74
C LYS A 56 0.99 23.76 11.37
N ILE A 57 0.51 24.40 10.31
CA ILE A 57 1.00 24.14 8.94
C ILE A 57 2.50 24.36 8.85
N LYS A 58 2.99 25.53 9.31
CA LYS A 58 4.43 25.86 9.27
C LYS A 58 5.26 24.86 10.07
N LYS A 59 4.80 24.43 11.23
CA LYS A 59 5.48 23.43 12.06
C LYS A 59 5.63 22.11 11.34
N ASP A 60 4.55 21.61 10.70
CA ASP A 60 4.58 20.32 10.03
C ASP A 60 5.36 20.37 8.70
N ILE A 61 5.30 21.48 7.98
CA ILE A 61 6.19 21.74 6.83
C ILE A 61 7.66 21.68 7.25
N GLN A 62 8.04 22.37 8.33
CA GLN A 62 9.41 22.34 8.85
C GLN A 62 9.82 20.92 9.26
N ARG A 63 8.96 20.21 10.00
CA ARG A 63 9.20 18.83 10.40
C ARG A 63 9.45 17.92 9.21
N HIS A 64 8.60 17.98 8.18
CA HIS A 64 8.80 17.20 6.95
C HIS A 64 10.11 17.58 6.24
N ALA A 65 10.36 18.87 6.06
CA ALA A 65 11.53 19.37 5.35
C ALA A 65 12.84 18.93 6.01
N GLU A 66 12.95 19.09 7.32
CA GLU A 66 14.17 18.84 8.09
C GLU A 66 14.43 17.35 8.34
N THR A 67 13.39 16.56 8.56
CA THR A 67 13.54 15.15 8.96
C THR A 67 13.30 14.16 7.84
N GLY A 68 12.62 14.54 6.75
CA GLY A 68 12.18 13.63 5.69
C GLY A 68 11.01 12.72 6.07
N ILE A 69 10.38 12.92 7.24
CA ILE A 69 9.20 12.12 7.63
C ILE A 69 8.10 12.21 6.56
N PRO A 70 7.52 11.09 6.09
CA PRO A 70 6.44 11.14 5.10
C PRO A 70 5.28 12.02 5.56
N VAL A 71 4.71 12.78 4.63
CA VAL A 71 3.53 13.61 4.95
C VAL A 71 2.38 12.75 5.47
N GLN A 72 2.23 11.52 4.99
CA GLN A 72 1.23 10.56 5.44
C GLN A 72 1.39 10.18 6.91
N HIS A 73 2.61 10.08 7.41
CA HIS A 73 2.87 9.86 8.85
C HIS A 73 2.56 11.10 9.69
N ILE A 74 2.64 12.30 9.11
CA ILE A 74 2.25 13.54 9.81
C ILE A 74 0.74 13.65 9.91
N ILE A 75 0.02 13.38 8.80
CA ILE A 75 -1.44 13.50 8.76
C ILE A 75 -2.17 12.24 9.26
N GLY A 76 -1.47 11.09 9.35
CA GLY A 76 -1.96 9.85 9.89
C GLY A 76 -2.77 8.99 8.91
N TYR A 77 -2.84 9.33 7.64
CA TYR A 77 -3.58 8.55 6.64
C TYR A 77 -3.03 8.70 5.22
N GLU A 78 -3.43 7.75 4.34
CA GLU A 78 -3.31 7.87 2.89
C GLU A 78 -4.65 7.55 2.23
N TRP A 79 -4.86 8.12 1.04
CA TRP A 79 -5.99 7.79 0.19
C TRP A 79 -5.66 6.56 -0.66
N PHE A 80 -6.56 5.59 -0.70
CA PHE A 80 -6.46 4.43 -1.54
C PHE A 80 -7.85 4.01 -2.01
N TYR A 81 -8.02 3.85 -3.30
CA TYR A 81 -9.29 3.46 -3.93
C TYR A 81 -10.49 4.33 -3.48
N GLY A 82 -10.28 5.64 -3.38
CA GLY A 82 -11.26 6.63 -2.95
C GLY A 82 -11.60 6.63 -1.45
N ARG A 83 -10.86 5.88 -0.62
CA ARG A 83 -11.07 5.76 0.83
C ARG A 83 -9.85 6.20 1.62
N LYS A 84 -10.06 6.67 2.85
CA LYS A 84 -8.97 6.99 3.78
C LYS A 84 -8.56 5.75 4.55
N PHE A 85 -7.29 5.42 4.53
CA PHE A 85 -6.68 4.38 5.34
C PHE A 85 -5.69 5.00 6.32
N ALA A 86 -5.82 4.67 7.60
CA ALA A 86 -4.83 5.06 8.60
C ALA A 86 -3.49 4.39 8.30
N VAL A 87 -2.41 5.16 8.45
CA VAL A 87 -1.03 4.68 8.28
C VAL A 87 -0.14 5.24 9.40
N ASN A 88 0.89 4.48 9.73
CA ASN A 88 1.92 4.86 10.68
C ASN A 88 3.24 4.14 10.35
N GLU A 89 4.25 4.26 11.22
CA GLU A 89 5.57 3.66 11.05
C GLU A 89 5.60 2.12 11.05
N HIS A 90 4.48 1.45 11.23
CA HIS A 90 4.39 -0.02 11.28
C HIS A 90 3.90 -0.65 9.97
N VAL A 91 3.47 0.16 9.01
CA VAL A 91 2.91 -0.30 7.73
C VAL A 91 3.51 0.45 6.55
N LEU A 92 3.61 -0.21 5.42
CA LEU A 92 3.95 0.46 4.16
C LEU A 92 2.86 1.49 3.81
N ILE A 93 3.28 2.69 3.44
CA ILE A 93 2.35 3.70 2.92
C ILE A 93 1.79 3.19 1.58
N PRO A 94 0.45 3.15 1.41
CA PRO A 94 -0.19 2.73 0.17
C PRO A 94 0.39 3.40 -1.07
N ARG A 95 0.62 2.61 -2.13
CA ARG A 95 1.11 3.11 -3.41
C ARG A 95 -0.01 3.11 -4.44
N PRO A 96 -0.08 4.10 -5.34
CA PRO A 96 -1.12 4.16 -6.37
C PRO A 96 -1.15 2.92 -7.28
N GLU A 97 0.02 2.35 -7.58
CA GLU A 97 0.15 1.16 -8.43
C GLU A 97 -0.56 -0.07 -7.84
N THR A 98 -0.69 -0.14 -6.51
CA THR A 98 -1.41 -1.22 -5.82
C THR A 98 -2.94 -1.14 -6.06
N GLU A 99 -3.49 0.02 -6.46
CA GLU A 99 -4.90 0.12 -6.89
C GLU A 99 -5.15 -0.70 -8.17
N GLU A 100 -4.18 -0.76 -9.08
CA GLU A 100 -4.27 -1.56 -10.31
C GLU A 100 -4.27 -3.06 -10.01
N LEU A 101 -3.51 -3.50 -8.97
CA LEU A 101 -3.58 -4.88 -8.47
C LEU A 101 -5.00 -5.22 -8.00
N VAL A 102 -5.59 -4.35 -7.19
CA VAL A 102 -6.96 -4.53 -6.66
C VAL A 102 -7.97 -4.57 -7.81
N GLU A 103 -7.90 -3.65 -8.75
CA GLU A 103 -8.78 -3.62 -9.92
C GLU A 103 -8.66 -4.90 -10.77
N HIS A 104 -7.44 -5.39 -10.99
CA HIS A 104 -7.22 -6.65 -11.69
C HIS A 104 -7.90 -7.84 -10.98
N VAL A 105 -7.77 -7.94 -9.65
CA VAL A 105 -8.43 -8.99 -8.86
C VAL A 105 -9.95 -8.87 -8.93
N ILE A 106 -10.53 -7.67 -8.82
CA ILE A 106 -11.96 -7.42 -8.92
C ILE A 106 -12.49 -7.92 -10.27
N ASN A 107 -11.81 -7.57 -11.36
CA ASN A 107 -12.21 -7.95 -12.71
C ASN A 107 -12.10 -9.48 -12.93
N LYS A 108 -11.07 -10.12 -12.35
CA LYS A 108 -10.83 -11.57 -12.49
C LYS A 108 -11.83 -12.40 -11.68
N VAL A 109 -12.17 -11.97 -10.47
CA VAL A 109 -13.12 -12.65 -9.58
C VAL A 109 -14.56 -12.44 -10.05
N GLY A 110 -14.91 -11.25 -10.47
CA GLY A 110 -16.25 -10.91 -10.95
C GLY A 110 -17.30 -11.13 -9.86
N LYS A 111 -18.32 -11.99 -10.14
CA LYS A 111 -19.44 -12.25 -9.22
C LYS A 111 -19.34 -13.61 -8.51
N GLU A 112 -18.24 -14.31 -8.65
CA GLU A 112 -18.09 -15.64 -8.06
C GLU A 112 -17.89 -15.55 -6.53
N PRO A 113 -18.57 -16.39 -5.76
CA PRO A 113 -18.39 -16.46 -4.31
C PRO A 113 -17.11 -17.24 -3.98
N VAL A 114 -15.98 -16.55 -4.00
CA VAL A 114 -14.66 -17.13 -3.74
C VAL A 114 -14.08 -16.66 -2.41
N THR A 115 -13.13 -17.43 -1.90
CA THR A 115 -12.31 -17.05 -0.75
C THR A 115 -11.01 -16.44 -1.25
N ILE A 116 -10.75 -15.19 -0.88
CA ILE A 116 -9.55 -14.43 -1.23
C ILE A 116 -8.65 -14.31 0.01
N ALA A 117 -7.36 -14.52 -0.14
CA ALA A 117 -6.38 -14.27 0.92
C ALA A 117 -5.35 -13.21 0.47
N ASP A 118 -5.28 -12.10 1.23
CA ASP A 118 -4.27 -11.05 1.10
C ASP A 118 -3.09 -11.37 2.03
N ILE A 119 -1.94 -11.65 1.45
CA ILE A 119 -0.77 -12.16 2.16
C ILE A 119 0.28 -11.06 2.32
N GLY A 120 0.64 -10.75 3.56
CA GLY A 120 1.46 -9.59 3.90
C GLY A 120 0.63 -8.30 3.80
N THR A 121 -0.52 -8.29 4.45
CA THR A 121 -1.58 -7.27 4.25
C THR A 121 -1.19 -5.84 4.65
N GLY A 122 -0.15 -5.67 5.49
CA GLY A 122 0.33 -4.35 5.93
C GLY A 122 -0.79 -3.52 6.58
N SER A 123 -1.16 -2.41 5.95
CA SER A 123 -2.25 -1.55 6.42
C SER A 123 -3.66 -2.07 6.12
N GLY A 124 -3.78 -3.23 5.47
CA GLY A 124 -5.06 -3.85 5.13
C GLY A 124 -5.74 -3.27 3.89
N ILE A 125 -5.05 -2.47 3.08
CA ILE A 125 -5.65 -1.76 1.94
C ILE A 125 -6.21 -2.70 0.88
N ILE A 126 -5.47 -3.78 0.55
CA ILE A 126 -5.89 -4.76 -0.46
C ILE A 126 -7.11 -5.53 0.06
N ALA A 127 -6.97 -6.19 1.21
CA ALA A 127 -8.04 -7.01 1.80
C ALA A 127 -9.33 -6.21 2.03
N THR A 128 -9.21 -5.04 2.67
CA THR A 128 -10.35 -4.18 2.97
C THR A 128 -11.04 -3.69 1.72
N THR A 129 -10.27 -3.24 0.72
CA THR A 129 -10.85 -2.76 -0.55
C THR A 129 -11.52 -3.89 -1.30
N LEU A 130 -10.87 -5.07 -1.42
CA LEU A 130 -11.47 -6.24 -2.06
C LEU A 130 -12.80 -6.65 -1.38
N LYS A 131 -12.85 -6.64 -0.05
CA LYS A 131 -14.10 -6.94 0.67
C LYS A 131 -15.21 -5.96 0.38
N LEU A 132 -14.89 -4.67 0.28
CA LEU A 132 -15.89 -3.62 0.00
C LEU A 132 -16.40 -3.65 -1.44
N GLU A 133 -15.52 -3.94 -2.41
CA GLU A 133 -15.88 -4.02 -3.84
C GLU A 133 -16.52 -5.37 -4.21
N LEU A 134 -16.18 -6.44 -3.49
CA LEU A 134 -16.67 -7.80 -3.70
C LEU A 134 -17.37 -8.32 -2.42
N PRO A 135 -18.52 -7.77 -2.02
CA PRO A 135 -19.16 -8.08 -0.74
C PRO A 135 -19.59 -9.55 -0.59
N HIS A 136 -19.73 -10.26 -1.69
CA HIS A 136 -20.10 -11.68 -1.76
C HIS A 136 -18.93 -12.65 -1.52
N THR A 137 -17.68 -12.15 -1.47
CA THR A 137 -16.50 -12.97 -1.21
C THR A 137 -16.21 -13.09 0.29
N THR A 138 -15.50 -14.15 0.66
CA THR A 138 -14.86 -14.24 1.98
C THR A 138 -13.42 -13.76 1.84
N VAL A 139 -13.03 -12.77 2.65
CA VAL A 139 -11.67 -12.20 2.59
C VAL A 139 -10.93 -12.50 3.89
N PHE A 140 -9.77 -13.11 3.74
CA PHE A 140 -8.77 -13.28 4.78
C PHE A 140 -7.58 -12.35 4.52
N ALA A 141 -6.89 -11.96 5.58
CA ALA A 141 -5.68 -11.17 5.50
C ALA A 141 -4.65 -11.68 6.53
N SER A 142 -3.41 -11.88 6.12
CA SER A 142 -2.35 -12.29 7.05
C SER A 142 -1.18 -11.32 7.04
N ASP A 143 -0.55 -11.18 8.21
CA ASP A 143 0.72 -10.48 8.35
C ASP A 143 1.51 -11.08 9.51
N ILE A 144 2.84 -11.04 9.42
CA ILE A 144 3.73 -11.48 10.50
C ILE A 144 3.80 -10.45 11.63
N SER A 145 3.60 -9.17 11.28
CA SER A 145 3.63 -8.04 12.21
C SER A 145 2.28 -7.85 12.89
N GLU A 146 2.26 -8.05 14.20
CA GLU A 146 1.06 -7.77 15.00
C GLU A 146 0.63 -6.30 14.94
N LYS A 147 1.62 -5.39 14.92
CA LYS A 147 1.36 -3.96 14.80
C LYS A 147 0.76 -3.57 13.43
N ALA A 148 1.17 -4.24 12.36
CA ALA A 148 0.53 -4.06 11.05
C ALA A 148 -0.91 -4.56 11.09
N LEU A 149 -1.18 -5.72 11.69
CA LEU A 149 -2.53 -6.24 11.86
C LEU A 149 -3.43 -5.35 12.71
N GLU A 150 -2.89 -4.67 13.74
CA GLU A 150 -3.66 -3.68 14.52
C GLU A 150 -4.11 -2.51 13.62
N VAL A 151 -3.24 -1.99 12.76
CA VAL A 151 -3.58 -0.94 11.78
C VAL A 151 -4.61 -1.44 10.79
N ALA A 152 -4.39 -2.64 10.22
CA ALA A 152 -5.29 -3.24 9.23
C ALA A 152 -6.71 -3.47 9.79
N LYS A 153 -6.81 -4.01 11.02
CA LYS A 153 -8.09 -4.20 11.72
C LYS A 153 -8.80 -2.88 11.95
N GLY A 154 -8.10 -1.86 12.45
CA GLY A 154 -8.65 -0.51 12.66
C GLY A 154 -9.17 0.12 11.36
N ASN A 155 -8.48 -0.10 10.23
CA ASN A 155 -8.92 0.34 8.92
C ASN A 155 -10.19 -0.40 8.46
N ALA A 156 -10.22 -1.72 8.57
CA ALA A 156 -11.38 -2.53 8.21
C ALA A 156 -12.61 -2.17 9.06
N GLU A 157 -12.44 -2.01 10.38
CA GLU A 157 -13.50 -1.59 11.28
C GLU A 157 -14.04 -0.20 10.92
N THR A 158 -13.16 0.78 10.69
CA THR A 158 -13.53 2.16 10.33
C THR A 158 -14.32 2.20 9.01
N LEU A 159 -13.96 1.34 8.06
CA LEU A 159 -14.58 1.25 6.74
C LEU A 159 -15.73 0.23 6.67
N HIS A 160 -16.05 -0.44 7.78
CA HIS A 160 -17.10 -1.46 7.88
C HIS A 160 -16.89 -2.64 6.91
N ALA A 161 -15.65 -3.06 6.72
CA ALA A 161 -15.28 -4.23 5.92
C ALA A 161 -15.11 -5.47 6.80
N ASP A 162 -15.85 -6.54 6.51
CA ASP A 162 -15.76 -7.81 7.22
C ASP A 162 -14.59 -8.64 6.67
N VAL A 163 -13.40 -8.47 7.25
CA VAL A 163 -12.15 -9.15 6.89
C VAL A 163 -11.67 -10.01 8.05
N ASN A 164 -11.25 -11.23 7.74
CA ASN A 164 -10.69 -12.17 8.71
C ASN A 164 -9.17 -12.03 8.81
N PHE A 165 -8.67 -11.46 9.90
CA PHE A 165 -7.24 -11.23 10.10
C PHE A 165 -6.57 -12.36 10.88
N ILE A 166 -5.45 -12.87 10.36
CA ILE A 166 -4.68 -13.96 10.95
C ILE A 166 -3.20 -13.55 11.06
N LYS A 167 -2.61 -13.71 12.25
CA LYS A 167 -1.17 -13.50 12.41
C LYS A 167 -0.40 -14.73 11.94
N GLY A 168 0.57 -14.53 11.06
CA GLY A 168 1.43 -15.62 10.61
C GLY A 168 2.39 -15.25 9.50
N ASN A 169 3.31 -16.15 9.22
CA ASN A 169 4.31 -15.98 8.17
C ASN A 169 3.74 -16.43 6.83
N PHE A 170 3.30 -15.48 6.02
CA PHE A 170 2.67 -15.67 4.73
C PHE A 170 1.45 -16.62 4.82
N LEU A 171 1.47 -17.75 4.11
CA LEU A 171 0.38 -18.73 4.06
C LEU A 171 0.42 -19.78 5.20
N GLN A 172 1.44 -19.76 6.04
CA GLN A 172 1.59 -20.75 7.10
C GLN A 172 0.29 -20.94 7.92
N PRO A 173 -0.39 -19.90 8.42
CA PRO A 173 -1.59 -20.09 9.24
C PRO A 173 -2.76 -20.70 8.47
N PHE A 174 -2.83 -20.53 7.14
CA PHE A 174 -3.85 -21.13 6.30
C PHE A 174 -3.59 -22.61 6.06
N VAL A 175 -2.32 -22.98 5.89
CA VAL A 175 -1.91 -24.38 5.74
C VAL A 175 -2.14 -25.15 7.05
N GLU A 176 -1.77 -24.57 8.21
CA GLU A 176 -1.93 -25.20 9.51
C GLU A 176 -3.39 -25.29 9.97
N GLY A 177 -4.23 -24.34 9.57
CA GLY A 177 -5.64 -24.25 9.93
C GLY A 177 -6.58 -24.88 8.90
N ASP A 178 -6.09 -25.51 7.83
CA ASP A 178 -6.88 -26.04 6.72
C ASP A 178 -7.90 -25.02 6.15
N VAL A 179 -7.53 -23.72 6.12
CA VAL A 179 -8.40 -22.66 5.61
C VAL A 179 -8.39 -22.69 4.09
N PRO A 180 -9.55 -22.90 3.44
CA PRO A 180 -9.60 -22.93 1.99
C PRO A 180 -9.36 -21.54 1.40
N ILE A 181 -8.57 -21.46 0.35
CA ILE A 181 -8.31 -20.24 -0.42
C ILE A 181 -8.50 -20.55 -1.90
N ASP A 182 -9.32 -19.75 -2.58
CA ASP A 182 -9.48 -19.83 -4.04
C ASP A 182 -8.49 -18.91 -4.77
N VAL A 183 -8.27 -17.70 -4.24
CA VAL A 183 -7.39 -16.68 -4.84
C VAL A 183 -6.43 -16.13 -3.80
N LEU A 184 -5.15 -16.21 -4.10
CA LEU A 184 -4.08 -15.59 -3.33
C LEU A 184 -3.72 -14.25 -3.98
N VAL A 185 -3.67 -13.20 -3.16
CA VAL A 185 -3.22 -11.86 -3.56
C VAL A 185 -2.09 -11.42 -2.62
N SER A 186 -1.05 -10.79 -3.15
CA SER A 186 0.00 -10.24 -2.30
C SER A 186 0.77 -9.12 -2.99
N ASN A 187 1.12 -8.10 -2.22
CA ASN A 187 2.20 -7.16 -2.51
C ASN A 187 3.33 -7.42 -1.50
N PRO A 188 4.14 -8.46 -1.71
CA PRO A 188 5.17 -8.84 -0.75
C PRO A 188 6.39 -7.91 -0.85
N PRO A 189 7.28 -7.87 0.15
CA PRO A 189 8.54 -7.16 0.02
C PRO A 189 9.36 -7.72 -1.16
N TYR A 190 9.79 -6.84 -2.06
CA TYR A 190 10.45 -7.23 -3.32
C TYR A 190 11.74 -6.45 -3.63
N ILE A 191 12.16 -5.54 -2.76
CA ILE A 191 13.38 -4.74 -2.97
C ILE A 191 14.59 -5.54 -2.50
N ALA A 192 15.57 -5.68 -3.39
CA ALA A 192 16.83 -6.29 -3.03
C ALA A 192 17.61 -5.41 -2.04
N LYS A 193 18.30 -6.03 -1.08
CA LYS A 193 19.13 -5.28 -0.12
C LYS A 193 20.19 -4.40 -0.79
N SER A 194 20.68 -4.84 -1.94
CA SER A 194 21.65 -4.09 -2.78
C SER A 194 21.08 -2.78 -3.32
N GLU A 195 19.75 -2.68 -3.49
CA GLU A 195 19.05 -1.51 -4.02
C GLU A 195 18.72 -0.47 -2.95
N GLU A 196 18.98 -0.74 -1.67
CA GLU A 196 18.71 0.17 -0.55
C GLU A 196 19.26 1.59 -0.78
N LYS A 197 20.41 1.70 -1.46
CA LYS A 197 21.07 2.99 -1.75
C LYS A 197 20.34 3.83 -2.80
N LEU A 198 19.46 3.21 -3.58
CA LEU A 198 18.68 3.87 -4.63
C LEU A 198 17.36 4.45 -4.10
N LEU A 199 16.96 4.03 -2.90
CA LEU A 199 15.74 4.52 -2.26
C LEU A 199 15.91 5.94 -1.75
N SER A 200 14.82 6.72 -1.79
CA SER A 200 14.78 8.01 -1.15
C SER A 200 14.98 7.88 0.37
N ASP A 201 15.50 8.93 0.99
CA ASP A 201 15.68 8.97 2.45
C ASP A 201 14.34 8.79 3.20
N THR A 202 13.25 9.28 2.64
CA THR A 202 11.90 9.11 3.17
C THR A 202 11.50 7.63 3.24
N VAL A 203 11.63 6.89 2.16
CA VAL A 203 11.30 5.46 2.12
C VAL A 203 12.22 4.66 3.04
N LYS A 204 13.54 4.90 2.91
CA LYS A 204 14.56 4.15 3.64
C LYS A 204 14.44 4.30 5.16
N ASN A 205 14.12 5.49 5.65
CA ASN A 205 14.15 5.81 7.08
C ASN A 205 12.80 5.63 7.77
N PHE A 206 11.68 5.58 7.03
CA PHE A 206 10.35 5.64 7.63
C PHE A 206 9.42 4.49 7.25
N ASP A 207 9.62 3.84 6.10
CA ASP A 207 8.86 2.63 5.80
C ASP A 207 9.49 1.42 6.54
N PRO A 208 8.70 0.47 7.04
CA PRO A 208 9.23 -0.70 7.75
C PRO A 208 10.17 -1.53 6.86
N SER A 209 11.38 -1.82 7.31
CA SER A 209 12.34 -2.62 6.53
C SER A 209 11.81 -4.01 6.17
N LEU A 210 10.96 -4.58 7.02
CA LEU A 210 10.28 -5.86 6.79
C LEU A 210 9.29 -5.80 5.61
N ALA A 211 8.72 -4.62 5.33
CA ALA A 211 7.80 -4.43 4.21
C ALA A 211 8.50 -4.05 2.90
N LEU A 212 9.79 -3.69 2.95
CA LEU A 212 10.55 -3.25 1.78
C LEU A 212 11.46 -4.34 1.22
N PHE A 213 12.27 -4.95 2.10
CA PHE A 213 13.42 -5.73 1.67
C PHE A 213 13.15 -7.23 1.72
N ALA A 214 13.56 -7.92 0.65
CA ALA A 214 13.66 -9.37 0.62
C ALA A 214 15.08 -9.79 0.21
N GLU A 215 15.49 -10.94 0.73
CA GLU A 215 16.72 -11.62 0.30
C GLU A 215 16.57 -12.17 -1.14
N GLU A 216 17.62 -12.81 -1.65
CA GLU A 216 17.62 -13.43 -2.98
C GLU A 216 17.23 -12.44 -4.10
N GLU A 217 17.85 -11.26 -4.11
CA GLU A 217 17.55 -10.20 -5.08
C GLU A 217 16.06 -9.80 -5.11
N GLY A 218 15.40 -9.81 -3.92
CA GLY A 218 14.00 -9.44 -3.80
C GLY A 218 13.02 -10.58 -4.06
N LEU A 219 13.47 -11.83 -4.25
CA LEU A 219 12.59 -12.96 -4.61
C LEU A 219 12.23 -13.88 -3.45
N ALA A 220 12.85 -13.74 -2.28
CA ALA A 220 12.67 -14.66 -1.16
C ALA A 220 11.20 -14.76 -0.69
N ALA A 221 10.49 -13.64 -0.64
CA ALA A 221 9.08 -13.62 -0.24
C ALA A 221 8.20 -14.41 -1.23
N TYR A 222 8.38 -14.18 -2.53
CA TYR A 222 7.64 -14.94 -3.55
C TYR A 222 7.93 -16.45 -3.46
N ARG A 223 9.19 -16.83 -3.26
CA ARG A 223 9.58 -18.24 -3.11
C ARG A 223 8.86 -18.87 -1.93
N MET A 224 8.91 -18.25 -0.75
CA MET A 224 8.26 -18.77 0.45
C MET A 224 6.74 -18.89 0.27
N ILE A 225 6.11 -17.89 -0.33
CA ILE A 225 4.68 -17.93 -0.63
C ILE A 225 4.37 -19.09 -1.56
N MET A 226 5.16 -19.30 -2.63
CA MET A 226 4.94 -20.36 -3.60
C MET A 226 5.12 -21.77 -3.00
N GLU A 227 6.15 -21.96 -2.14
CA GLU A 227 6.36 -23.22 -1.42
C GLU A 227 5.19 -23.59 -0.49
N GLN A 228 4.58 -22.57 0.15
CA GLN A 228 3.41 -22.74 1.01
C GLN A 228 2.14 -22.92 0.18
N ALA A 229 1.97 -22.20 -0.94
CA ALA A 229 0.80 -22.26 -1.81
C ALA A 229 0.54 -23.66 -2.38
N ARG A 230 1.61 -24.44 -2.63
CA ARG A 230 1.48 -25.85 -3.05
C ARG A 230 0.71 -26.73 -2.04
N LYS A 231 0.63 -26.31 -0.80
CA LYS A 231 -0.05 -27.04 0.29
C LYS A 231 -1.50 -26.60 0.46
N ILE A 232 -1.94 -25.55 -0.24
CA ILE A 232 -3.32 -25.07 -0.21
C ILE A 232 -4.12 -25.89 -1.23
N PRO A 233 -5.11 -26.68 -0.79
CA PRO A 233 -5.93 -27.44 -1.70
C PRO A 233 -6.85 -26.51 -2.52
N ASN A 234 -7.03 -26.86 -3.80
CA ASN A 234 -7.97 -26.18 -4.70
C ASN A 234 -7.70 -24.66 -4.92
N LEU A 235 -6.48 -24.19 -4.70
CA LEU A 235 -6.08 -22.84 -5.09
C LEU A 235 -6.26 -22.68 -6.60
N LYS A 236 -6.98 -21.64 -7.03
CA LYS A 236 -7.38 -21.40 -8.43
C LYS A 236 -6.59 -20.27 -9.09
N GLY A 237 -6.09 -19.32 -8.29
CA GLY A 237 -5.44 -18.16 -8.83
C GLY A 237 -4.44 -17.53 -7.87
N ILE A 238 -3.41 -16.92 -8.45
CA ILE A 238 -2.38 -16.18 -7.74
C ILE A 238 -2.20 -14.84 -8.43
N VAL A 239 -2.16 -13.75 -7.65
CA VAL A 239 -1.93 -12.39 -8.16
C VAL A 239 -0.89 -11.71 -7.27
N PHE A 240 0.25 -11.36 -7.86
CA PHE A 240 1.34 -10.67 -7.19
C PHE A 240 1.56 -9.26 -7.76
N GLU A 241 1.75 -8.27 -6.88
CA GLU A 241 2.49 -7.07 -7.27
C GLU A 241 3.98 -7.40 -7.31
N ILE A 242 4.71 -6.82 -8.28
CA ILE A 242 6.12 -7.10 -8.51
C ILE A 242 6.92 -5.81 -8.74
N GLY A 243 8.22 -5.86 -8.49
CA GLY A 243 9.17 -4.90 -9.05
C GLY A 243 9.24 -5.05 -10.57
N HIS A 244 9.34 -3.93 -11.29
CA HIS A 244 9.22 -3.86 -12.75
C HIS A 244 10.20 -4.76 -13.54
N SER A 245 11.27 -5.20 -12.92
CA SER A 245 12.30 -6.10 -13.54
C SER A 245 12.13 -7.58 -13.16
N GLN A 246 11.13 -7.92 -12.31
CA GLN A 246 11.02 -9.25 -11.69
C GLN A 246 10.04 -10.19 -12.39
N SER A 247 9.28 -9.72 -13.40
CA SER A 247 8.22 -10.50 -14.04
C SER A 247 8.69 -11.90 -14.49
N LYS A 248 9.82 -11.97 -15.19
CA LYS A 248 10.36 -13.25 -15.66
C LYS A 248 10.72 -14.22 -14.52
N ALA A 249 11.32 -13.72 -13.44
CA ALA A 249 11.72 -14.55 -12.31
C ALA A 249 10.50 -15.06 -11.54
N VAL A 250 9.49 -14.20 -11.34
CA VAL A 250 8.22 -14.57 -10.67
C VAL A 250 7.44 -15.57 -11.54
N HIS A 251 7.40 -15.41 -12.88
CA HIS A 251 6.84 -16.42 -13.79
C HIS A 251 7.49 -17.78 -13.59
N GLN A 252 8.83 -17.84 -13.56
CA GLN A 252 9.57 -19.09 -13.36
C GLN A 252 9.25 -19.75 -12.02
N LEU A 253 9.11 -18.95 -10.94
CA LEU A 253 8.71 -19.45 -9.63
C LEU A 253 7.31 -20.06 -9.65
N ILE A 254 6.34 -19.38 -10.26
CA ILE A 254 4.98 -19.91 -10.38
C ILE A 254 4.97 -21.18 -11.22
N GLN A 255 5.57 -21.17 -12.43
CA GLN A 255 5.58 -22.30 -13.34
C GLN A 255 6.25 -23.54 -12.74
N SER A 256 7.31 -23.34 -11.93
CA SER A 256 8.02 -24.45 -11.25
C SER A 256 7.16 -25.12 -10.17
N ASN A 257 6.25 -24.37 -9.55
CA ASN A 257 5.36 -24.88 -8.49
C ASN A 257 4.02 -25.35 -9.03
N PHE A 258 3.54 -24.75 -10.12
CA PHE A 258 2.28 -25.04 -10.80
C PHE A 258 2.50 -25.14 -12.32
N PRO A 259 2.98 -26.29 -12.83
CA PRO A 259 3.39 -26.45 -14.23
C PRO A 259 2.29 -26.19 -15.25
N GLU A 260 1.03 -26.47 -14.90
CA GLU A 260 -0.13 -26.31 -15.79
C GLU A 260 -0.73 -24.89 -15.76
N SER A 261 -0.15 -23.97 -14.96
CA SER A 261 -0.70 -22.63 -14.82
C SER A 261 -0.55 -21.79 -16.08
N THR A 262 -1.55 -20.96 -16.36
CA THR A 262 -1.50 -19.90 -17.36
C THR A 262 -1.13 -18.62 -16.67
N ILE A 263 -0.01 -17.98 -17.07
CA ILE A 263 0.56 -16.83 -16.40
C ILE A 263 0.59 -15.64 -17.35
N GLU A 264 0.18 -14.49 -16.86
CA GLU A 264 0.23 -13.21 -17.58
C GLU A 264 0.95 -12.14 -16.75
N THR A 265 1.54 -11.16 -17.43
CA THR A 265 2.09 -9.95 -16.81
C THR A 265 1.26 -8.75 -17.25
N ILE A 266 0.87 -7.93 -16.28
CA ILE A 266 0.12 -6.69 -16.52
C ILE A 266 1.05 -5.52 -16.20
N GLN A 267 1.06 -4.54 -17.11
CA GLN A 267 1.82 -3.30 -16.96
C GLN A 267 0.97 -2.23 -16.29
N ASP A 268 1.61 -1.41 -15.45
CA ASP A 268 0.99 -0.23 -14.86
C ASP A 268 0.75 0.88 -15.91
N ILE A 269 0.07 1.94 -15.51
CA ILE A 269 -0.24 3.11 -16.38
C ILE A 269 1.03 3.72 -16.99
N ASN A 270 2.21 3.50 -16.41
CA ASN A 270 3.50 3.97 -16.90
C ASN A 270 4.19 2.97 -17.85
N GLY A 271 3.54 1.86 -18.20
CA GLY A 271 4.05 0.81 -19.08
C GLY A 271 5.15 -0.05 -18.45
N LYS A 272 5.23 -0.12 -17.12
CA LYS A 272 6.15 -0.98 -16.39
C LYS A 272 5.44 -2.23 -15.90
N ASP A 273 6.09 -3.39 -16.01
CA ASP A 273 5.58 -4.62 -15.43
C ASP A 273 5.28 -4.41 -13.94
N ARG A 274 4.04 -4.69 -13.52
CA ARG A 274 3.60 -4.41 -12.16
C ARG A 274 2.88 -5.58 -11.51
N ILE A 275 2.14 -6.37 -12.28
CA ILE A 275 1.37 -7.48 -11.75
C ILE A 275 1.72 -8.75 -12.51
N VAL A 276 1.94 -9.83 -11.79
CA VAL A 276 1.97 -11.19 -12.34
C VAL A 276 0.75 -11.94 -11.83
N SER A 277 -0.08 -12.42 -12.75
CA SER A 277 -1.32 -13.11 -12.47
C SER A 277 -1.29 -14.50 -13.07
N ALA A 278 -1.63 -15.52 -12.28
CA ALA A 278 -1.70 -16.90 -12.71
C ALA A 278 -3.09 -17.50 -12.46
N GLN A 279 -3.55 -18.26 -13.44
CA GLN A 279 -4.66 -19.19 -13.33
C GLN A 279 -4.06 -20.60 -13.18
N LEU A 280 -4.44 -21.32 -12.11
CA LEU A 280 -3.89 -22.64 -11.77
C LEU A 280 -4.76 -23.78 -12.29
#